data_c29805e938920da72bfdd7881483df53
#
_entry.id   c29805e938920da72bfdd7881483df53
#
_cell.length_a   1.000
_cell.length_b   1.000
_cell.length_c   1.000
_cell.angle_alpha   90.00
_cell.angle_beta   90.00
_cell.angle_gamma   90.00
#
_symmetry.space_group_name_H-M   'P 1'
#
loop_
_entity.id
_entity.type
_entity.pdbx_description
1 polymer ?
#
loop_
_entity_poly.entity_id
_entity_poly.type
_entity_poly.pdbx_seq_one_letter_code
_entity_poly.pdbx_strand_id
1 'polypeptide(L)'
;MEINLQAIRFEPTEKLQDFIHKKVGKLEKFSDEIRKVEVSLKVVKPETAMNKEASIRVNAGAELFAQKVCDTFEEAIDKTTESLTRQISKYKEMKKNR
;
A
#
# COMPACT_ATOMS: atom_id res chain seq x y z
N MET A 1 -8.95 10.32 -5.39
CA MET A 1 -7.94 9.73 -4.47
C MET A 1 -6.55 10.17 -4.91
N GLU A 2 -5.78 10.68 -3.99
CA GLU A 2 -4.40 11.09 -4.26
C GLU A 2 -3.44 9.98 -3.84
N ILE A 3 -2.53 9.60 -4.74
CA ILE A 3 -1.53 8.57 -4.46
C ILE A 3 -0.15 9.22 -4.48
N ASN A 4 0.55 9.17 -3.37
CA ASN A 4 1.92 9.68 -3.26
C ASN A 4 2.88 8.52 -3.09
N LEU A 5 3.84 8.41 -3.99
CA LEU A 5 4.84 7.36 -3.96
C LEU A 5 6.21 7.94 -3.61
N GLN A 6 6.86 7.36 -2.63
CA GLN A 6 8.22 7.72 -2.24
C GLN A 6 9.09 6.46 -2.26
N ALA A 7 10.22 6.53 -2.95
CA ALA A 7 11.21 5.46 -2.93
C ALA A 7 12.45 6.00 -2.23
N ILE A 8 12.90 5.29 -1.19
CA ILE A 8 14.02 5.76 -0.36
C ILE A 8 15.33 5.29 -0.96
N ARG A 9 16.15 6.23 -1.42
CA ARG A 9 17.49 6.03 -1.95
C ARG A 9 17.56 5.27 -3.27
N PHE A 10 16.47 5.23 -4.04
CA PHE A 10 16.49 4.70 -5.39
C PHE A 10 15.35 5.28 -6.20
N GLU A 11 15.41 5.15 -7.51
CA GLU A 11 14.32 5.57 -8.39
C GLU A 11 13.56 4.35 -8.87
N PRO A 12 12.25 4.27 -8.60
CA PRO A 12 11.46 3.16 -9.10
C PRO A 12 11.31 3.26 -10.61
N THR A 13 11.33 2.11 -11.29
CA THR A 13 11.10 2.08 -12.73
C THR A 13 9.68 2.54 -13.03
N GLU A 14 9.47 3.03 -14.25
CA GLU A 14 8.14 3.41 -14.70
C GLU A 14 7.17 2.22 -14.60
N LYS A 15 7.65 1.04 -14.95
CA LYS A 15 6.86 -0.19 -14.86
C LYS A 15 6.41 -0.48 -13.43
N LEU A 16 7.28 -0.29 -12.46
CA LEU A 16 6.95 -0.47 -11.05
C LEU A 16 5.95 0.58 -10.59
N GLN A 17 6.14 1.83 -11.00
CA GLN A 17 5.21 2.91 -10.65
C GLN A 17 3.82 2.62 -11.19
N ASP A 18 3.72 2.17 -12.46
CA ASP A 18 2.45 1.82 -13.07
C ASP A 18 1.77 0.66 -12.33
N PHE A 19 2.55 -0.35 -11.95
CA PHE A 19 2.04 -1.48 -11.17
C PHE A 19 1.45 -1.00 -9.84
N ILE A 20 2.17 -0.13 -9.14
CA ILE A 20 1.72 0.39 -7.85
C ILE A 20 0.44 1.20 -8.00
N HIS A 21 0.39 2.10 -8.98
CA HIS A 21 -0.82 2.91 -9.21
C HIS A 21 -2.02 2.04 -9.55
N LYS A 22 -1.81 0.99 -10.33
CA LYS A 22 -2.88 0.06 -10.69
C LYS A 22 -3.40 -0.70 -9.45
N LYS A 23 -2.49 -1.24 -8.66
CA LYS A 23 -2.87 -2.03 -7.48
C LYS A 23 -3.49 -1.17 -6.38
N VAL A 24 -2.86 -0.06 -6.08
CA VAL A 24 -3.34 0.85 -5.03
C VAL A 24 -4.64 1.52 -5.45
N GLY A 25 -4.77 1.84 -6.73
CA GLY A 25 -6.00 2.44 -7.26
C GLY A 25 -7.23 1.57 -7.07
N LYS A 26 -7.06 0.25 -7.00
CA LYS A 26 -8.18 -0.66 -6.76
C LYS A 26 -8.81 -0.51 -5.38
N LEU A 27 -8.11 0.12 -4.44
CA LEU A 27 -8.65 0.34 -3.10
C LEU A 27 -9.90 1.23 -3.14
N GLU A 28 -10.03 2.09 -4.14
CA GLU A 28 -11.22 2.93 -4.31
C GLU A 28 -12.51 2.13 -4.42
N LYS A 29 -12.42 0.88 -4.89
CA LYS A 29 -13.59 0.01 -5.04
C LYS A 29 -14.16 -0.41 -3.69
N PHE A 30 -13.38 -0.29 -2.64
CA PHE A 30 -13.77 -0.75 -1.30
C PHE A 30 -14.23 0.38 -0.38
N SER A 31 -13.97 1.63 -0.74
CA SER A 31 -14.39 2.77 0.08
C SER A 31 -14.40 4.06 -0.72
N ASP A 32 -15.48 4.83 -0.58
CA ASP A 32 -15.59 6.17 -1.15
C ASP A 32 -14.90 7.22 -0.29
N GLU A 33 -14.45 6.83 0.91
CA GLU A 33 -13.87 7.75 1.87
C GLU A 33 -12.36 7.91 1.72
N ILE A 34 -11.72 7.16 0.82
CA ILE A 34 -10.27 7.24 0.64
C ILE A 34 -9.91 8.57 0.00
N ARG A 35 -9.16 9.38 0.73
CA ARG A 35 -8.72 10.70 0.25
C ARG A 35 -7.28 10.67 -0.22
N LYS A 36 -6.41 10.00 0.53
CA LYS A 36 -4.98 10.02 0.27
C LYS A 36 -4.38 8.66 0.59
N VAL A 37 -3.47 8.21 -0.27
CA VAL A 37 -2.70 6.99 -0.06
C VAL A 37 -1.22 7.34 -0.17
N GLU A 38 -0.45 7.01 0.83
CA GLU A 38 0.99 7.23 0.83
C GLU A 38 1.69 5.88 0.75
N VAL A 39 2.49 5.70 -0.31
CA VAL A 39 3.24 4.48 -0.54
C VAL A 39 4.73 4.77 -0.36
N SER A 40 5.40 3.97 0.45
CA SER A 40 6.84 4.10 0.67
C SER A 40 7.52 2.79 0.35
N LEU A 41 8.60 2.85 -0.43
CA LEU A 41 9.39 1.70 -0.82
C LEU A 41 10.81 1.86 -0.26
N LYS A 42 11.36 0.76 0.25
CA LYS A 42 12.69 0.78 0.86
C LYS A 42 13.34 -0.59 0.70
N VAL A 43 14.65 -0.59 0.46
CA VAL A 43 15.43 -1.82 0.51
C VAL A 43 16.02 -1.91 1.92
N VAL A 44 15.67 -2.97 2.66
CA VAL A 44 16.20 -3.22 3.98
C VAL A 44 17.20 -4.36 3.89
N LYS A 45 18.38 -4.22 4.51
CA LYS A 45 19.44 -5.22 4.48
C LYS A 45 19.76 -5.68 3.04
N PRO A 46 20.39 -4.82 2.22
CA PRO A 46 20.55 -5.08 0.79
C PRO A 46 21.20 -6.40 0.39
N GLU A 47 22.02 -6.98 1.26
CA GLU A 47 22.75 -8.21 0.97
C GLU A 47 21.96 -9.49 1.26
N THR A 48 20.73 -9.40 1.70
CA THR A 48 19.88 -10.56 2.01
C THR A 48 18.71 -10.68 1.06
N ALA A 49 18.12 -11.87 0.97
CA ALA A 49 16.84 -12.06 0.32
C ALA A 49 15.72 -11.49 1.21
N MET A 50 14.53 -11.36 0.68
CA MET A 50 13.38 -10.81 1.43
C MET A 50 13.70 -9.43 2.00
N ASN A 51 14.17 -8.54 1.13
CA ASN A 51 14.64 -7.24 1.57
C ASN A 51 13.93 -6.06 0.92
N LYS A 52 12.85 -6.30 0.21
CA LYS A 52 12.06 -5.24 -0.42
C LYS A 52 10.86 -4.92 0.47
N GLU A 53 10.90 -3.75 1.09
CA GLU A 53 9.84 -3.31 2.00
C GLU A 53 8.91 -2.33 1.31
N ALA A 54 7.61 -2.59 1.44
CA ALA A 54 6.59 -1.63 1.03
C ALA A 54 5.72 -1.31 2.24
N SER A 55 5.46 -0.03 2.44
CA SER A 55 4.52 0.42 3.45
C SER A 55 3.49 1.33 2.79
N ILE A 56 2.23 1.17 3.19
CA ILE A 56 1.13 1.94 2.63
C ILE A 56 0.27 2.47 3.77
N ARG A 57 0.06 3.78 3.75
CA ARG A 57 -0.82 4.44 4.70
C ARG A 57 -2.02 5.00 3.94
N VAL A 58 -3.22 4.68 4.42
CA VAL A 58 -4.47 5.09 3.77
C VAL A 58 -5.28 5.93 4.74
N ASN A 59 -5.73 7.10 4.27
CA ASN A 59 -6.68 7.92 5.02
C ASN A 59 -8.07 7.68 4.41
N ALA A 60 -8.91 6.95 5.13
CA ALA A 60 -10.25 6.57 4.67
C ALA A 60 -11.28 6.76 5.78
N GLY A 61 -11.33 7.96 6.36
CA GLY A 61 -12.15 8.24 7.52
C GLY A 61 -11.47 7.82 8.82
N ALA A 62 -10.49 6.93 8.70
CA ALA A 62 -9.56 6.53 9.75
C ALA A 62 -8.21 6.32 9.08
N GLU A 63 -7.14 6.35 9.83
CA GLU A 63 -5.82 6.08 9.28
C GLU A 63 -5.52 4.59 9.36
N LEU A 64 -5.32 3.97 8.20
CA LEU A 64 -5.02 2.55 8.08
C LEU A 64 -3.61 2.38 7.56
N PHE A 65 -2.95 1.30 7.97
CA PHE A 65 -1.54 1.10 7.63
C PHE A 65 -1.26 -0.38 7.41
N ALA A 66 -0.41 -0.68 6.43
CA ALA A 66 0.12 -2.02 6.21
C ALA A 66 1.56 -1.93 5.75
N GLN A 67 2.37 -2.88 6.15
CA GLN A 67 3.78 -2.93 5.81
C GLN A 67 4.19 -4.40 5.64
N LYS A 68 4.93 -4.68 4.56
CA LYS A 68 5.43 -6.03 4.27
C LYS A 68 6.82 -5.96 3.69
N VAL A 69 7.61 -7.00 3.98
CA VAL A 69 8.93 -7.19 3.41
C VAL A 69 8.91 -8.49 2.61
N CYS A 70 9.27 -8.42 1.34
CA CYS A 70 9.22 -9.56 0.43
C CYS A 70 10.46 -9.58 -0.46
N ASP A 71 10.56 -10.55 -1.36
CA ASP A 71 11.65 -10.64 -2.30
C ASP A 71 11.60 -9.56 -3.39
N THR A 72 10.39 -9.13 -3.76
CA THR A 72 10.19 -8.09 -4.76
C THR A 72 9.25 -7.03 -4.23
N PHE A 73 9.34 -5.82 -4.81
CA PHE A 73 8.40 -4.76 -4.45
C PHE A 73 6.98 -5.09 -4.91
N GLU A 74 6.84 -5.76 -6.06
CA GLU A 74 5.54 -6.17 -6.57
C GLU A 74 4.82 -7.08 -5.58
N GLU A 75 5.53 -8.07 -5.04
CA GLU A 75 4.97 -8.97 -4.03
C GLU A 75 4.61 -8.21 -2.75
N ALA A 76 5.50 -7.30 -2.31
CA ALA A 76 5.26 -6.50 -1.11
C ALA A 76 4.02 -5.61 -1.28
N ILE A 77 3.85 -5.00 -2.45
CA ILE A 77 2.69 -4.17 -2.76
C ILE A 77 1.41 -5.03 -2.80
N ASP A 78 1.46 -6.20 -3.42
CA ASP A 78 0.31 -7.11 -3.43
C ASP A 78 -0.15 -7.45 -2.02
N LYS A 79 0.78 -7.80 -1.15
CA LYS A 79 0.45 -8.20 0.23
C LYS A 79 -0.04 -7.02 1.08
N THR A 80 0.54 -5.84 0.89
CA THR A 80 0.08 -4.66 1.63
C THR A 80 -1.31 -4.22 1.18
N THR A 81 -1.58 -4.23 -0.13
CA THR A 81 -2.91 -3.86 -0.63
C THR A 81 -3.96 -4.88 -0.21
N GLU A 82 -3.60 -6.17 -0.18
CA GLU A 82 -4.50 -7.22 0.32
C GLU A 82 -4.85 -6.99 1.79
N SER A 83 -3.85 -6.68 2.60
CA SER A 83 -4.06 -6.38 4.01
C SER A 83 -4.96 -5.15 4.20
N LEU A 84 -4.72 -4.10 3.42
CA LEU A 84 -5.52 -2.88 3.50
C LEU A 84 -6.96 -3.11 3.04
N THR A 85 -7.16 -3.95 2.03
CA THR A 85 -8.51 -4.30 1.59
C THR A 85 -9.29 -4.93 2.75
N ARG A 86 -8.67 -5.84 3.49
CA ARG A 86 -9.30 -6.45 4.67
C ARG A 86 -9.57 -5.42 5.75
N GLN A 87 -8.62 -4.52 6.01
CA GLN A 87 -8.77 -3.48 7.03
C GLN A 87 -9.90 -2.52 6.67
N ILE A 88 -9.99 -2.11 5.41
CA ILE A 88 -11.04 -1.22 4.93
C ILE A 88 -12.41 -1.87 5.10
N SER A 89 -12.53 -3.13 4.69
CA SER A 89 -13.78 -3.88 4.81
C SER A 89 -14.21 -4.03 6.26
N LYS A 90 -13.27 -4.34 7.13
CA LYS A 90 -13.53 -4.47 8.57
C LYS A 90 -13.95 -3.14 9.19
N TYR A 91 -13.29 -2.06 8.80
CA TYR A 91 -13.63 -0.72 9.29
C TYR A 91 -15.04 -0.32 8.88
N LYS A 92 -15.43 -0.61 7.64
CA LYS A 92 -16.78 -0.35 7.15
C LYS A 92 -17.83 -1.14 7.92
N GLU A 93 -17.56 -2.41 8.23
CA GLU A 93 -18.45 -3.23 9.04
C GLU A 93 -18.65 -2.65 10.43
N MET A 94 -17.57 -2.26 11.08
CA MET A 94 -17.63 -1.65 12.40
C MET A 94 -18.45 -0.36 12.39
N LYS A 95 -18.29 0.45 11.36
CA LYS A 95 -19.04 1.69 11.18
C LYS A 95 -20.54 1.43 10.99
N LYS A 96 -20.86 0.34 10.28
CA LYS A 96 -22.23 -0.04 9.95
C LYS A 96 -23.00 -0.56 11.15
N ASN A 97 -22.30 -1.14 12.12
CA ASN A 97 -22.89 -1.78 13.29
C ASN A 97 -23.11 -0.83 14.48
N ARG A 98 -22.98 0.45 14.26
CA ARG A 98 -23.22 1.46 15.27
C ARG A 98 -24.65 1.91 15.32
#